data_3494ebb5a91ba95c0ad4ca7e346e2b9c
#
_entry.id   3494ebb5a91ba95c0ad4ca7e346e2b9c
#
_cell.length_a   1.000
_cell.length_b   1.000
_cell.length_c   1.000
_cell.angle_alpha   90.00
_cell.angle_beta   90.00
_cell.angle_gamma   90.00
#
_symmetry.space_group_name_H-M   'P 1'
#
loop_
_entity.id
_entity.type
_entity.pdbx_description
1 polymer ?
#
loop_
_entity_poly.entity_id
_entity_poly.type
_entity_poly.pdbx_seq_one_letter_code
_entity_poly.pdbx_strand_id
1 'polypeptide(L)'
;MTKQSNIRNFSIIAHIDHGKSTLADRLLEICGAVSQRQMENQLLDNMDLERERGITIKARAVKLNYKAQDGETYELNLIDTPGHVDFNYEVSRSLAACEGAVLVVDSTQGVEAQTLANTYLAMEHDLEILPVFNKIDLPAADPLKSKQEVEDIIGLPAMDAPEISAKMGINIEAVLEDVVRNVPAPKGDPKAPLKALVFDSQYDSYRGVVVYFRIMEGTMRTGQTIKMMATGASYQIVECGHLLPLGLEPCDSLSAGEVGYFTASIKTVSDTRIGDTITDAANPTAEPLPGYRPVQSMVYCGIYTEDGSKYPDLRDALEKLQLNDASLSFEPESSAALGFGFRCGFLGMLHMEVIQERLEREFDLDLVTTLPSVIYHVYKTNGELVTVDNPHNYPDPAVIEHAEEPYVKVNIIAPNEFVGNIMPMCQDRRGEFKDMQY
;
A
#
# COMPACT_ATOMS: atom_id res chain seq x y z
N MET A 1 -17.22 22.35 7.66
CA MET A 1 -17.13 20.89 7.90
C MET A 1 -18.21 20.21 7.09
N THR A 2 -17.83 19.25 6.31
CA THR A 2 -18.76 18.38 5.57
C THR A 2 -19.56 17.54 6.56
N LYS A 3 -20.86 17.29 6.27
CA LYS A 3 -21.63 16.36 7.10
C LYS A 3 -21.03 14.95 6.95
N GLN A 4 -20.87 14.21 8.04
CA GLN A 4 -20.33 12.84 8.01
C GLN A 4 -21.09 11.92 7.02
N SER A 5 -22.41 12.12 6.87
CA SER A 5 -23.24 11.41 5.88
C SER A 5 -22.81 11.63 4.43
N ASN A 6 -22.10 12.74 4.16
CA ASN A 6 -21.66 13.13 2.82
C ASN A 6 -20.16 12.87 2.60
N ILE A 7 -19.52 12.07 3.46
CA ILE A 7 -18.13 11.62 3.29
C ILE A 7 -18.15 10.23 2.65
N ARG A 8 -17.23 9.98 1.71
CA ARG A 8 -16.97 8.66 1.12
C ARG A 8 -15.48 8.41 1.08
N ASN A 9 -15.02 7.39 1.79
CA ASN A 9 -13.63 6.94 1.79
C ASN A 9 -13.53 5.69 0.94
N PHE A 10 -12.81 5.75 -0.15
CA PHE A 10 -12.69 4.63 -1.07
C PHE A 10 -11.30 4.54 -1.71
N SER A 11 -10.96 3.35 -2.14
CA SER A 11 -9.73 3.07 -2.87
C SER A 11 -10.04 2.61 -4.28
N ILE A 12 -9.07 2.73 -5.19
CA ILE A 12 -9.13 2.10 -6.51
C ILE A 12 -8.20 0.90 -6.50
N ILE A 13 -8.74 -0.27 -6.78
CA ILE A 13 -8.01 -1.52 -6.91
C ILE A 13 -8.12 -2.04 -8.35
N ALA A 14 -7.03 -2.58 -8.87
CA ALA A 14 -6.97 -3.05 -10.25
C ALA A 14 -5.80 -4.02 -10.45
N HIS A 15 -5.86 -4.81 -11.51
CA HIS A 15 -4.66 -5.43 -12.07
C HIS A 15 -3.76 -4.38 -12.74
N ILE A 16 -2.49 -4.70 -12.92
CA ILE A 16 -1.53 -3.84 -13.64
C ILE A 16 -2.10 -3.55 -15.04
N ASP A 17 -1.94 -2.32 -15.51
CA ASP A 17 -2.40 -1.84 -16.82
C ASP A 17 -3.92 -1.85 -17.07
N HIS A 18 -4.77 -2.17 -16.08
CA HIS A 18 -6.21 -2.04 -16.21
C HIS A 18 -6.71 -0.60 -16.24
N GLY A 19 -5.83 0.37 -15.97
CA GLY A 19 -6.11 1.80 -16.10
C GLY A 19 -6.48 2.50 -14.80
N LYS A 20 -5.99 2.00 -13.66
CA LYS A 20 -6.18 2.56 -12.31
C LYS A 20 -5.78 4.03 -12.23
N SER A 21 -4.50 4.35 -12.52
CA SER A 21 -3.97 5.73 -12.43
C SER A 21 -4.65 6.67 -13.43
N THR A 22 -5.01 6.15 -14.64
CA THR A 22 -5.77 6.93 -15.63
C THR A 22 -7.19 7.27 -15.13
N LEU A 23 -7.86 6.33 -14.44
CA LEU A 23 -9.16 6.60 -13.82
C LEU A 23 -9.01 7.62 -12.70
N ALA A 24 -8.01 7.47 -11.82
CA ALA A 24 -7.74 8.43 -10.76
C ALA A 24 -7.57 9.86 -11.31
N ASP A 25 -6.78 10.04 -12.38
CA ASP A 25 -6.60 11.33 -13.05
C ASP A 25 -7.95 11.91 -13.53
N ARG A 26 -8.83 11.10 -14.11
CA ARG A 26 -10.16 11.54 -14.55
C ARG A 26 -11.07 11.96 -13.40
N LEU A 27 -11.01 11.26 -12.27
CA LEU A 27 -11.76 11.65 -11.07
C LEU A 27 -11.27 13.01 -10.55
N LEU A 28 -9.95 13.26 -10.53
CA LEU A 28 -9.36 14.56 -10.17
C LEU A 28 -9.86 15.68 -11.09
N GLU A 29 -9.91 15.42 -12.40
CA GLU A 29 -10.34 16.38 -13.42
C GLU A 29 -11.82 16.74 -13.24
N ILE A 30 -12.72 15.76 -13.13
CA ILE A 30 -14.16 15.97 -12.99
C ILE A 30 -14.50 16.68 -11.68
N CYS A 31 -13.82 16.33 -10.60
CA CYS A 31 -14.01 17.02 -9.31
C CYS A 31 -13.40 18.44 -9.29
N GLY A 32 -12.71 18.85 -10.37
CA GLY A 32 -12.06 20.16 -10.44
C GLY A 32 -10.97 20.36 -9.38
N ALA A 33 -10.39 19.27 -8.90
CA ALA A 33 -9.38 19.29 -7.84
C ALA A 33 -8.04 19.84 -8.35
N VAL A 34 -7.83 19.81 -9.67
CA VAL A 34 -6.62 20.31 -10.35
C VAL A 34 -7.04 21.09 -11.59
N SER A 35 -6.39 22.24 -11.83
CA SER A 35 -6.65 23.01 -13.05
C SER A 35 -6.11 22.28 -14.28
N GLN A 36 -6.74 22.45 -15.45
CA GLN A 36 -6.29 21.84 -16.71
C GLN A 36 -4.82 22.12 -17.06
N ARG A 37 -4.26 23.23 -16.58
CA ARG A 37 -2.85 23.59 -16.83
C ARG A 37 -1.86 22.84 -15.93
N GLN A 38 -2.33 22.34 -14.81
CA GLN A 38 -1.53 21.61 -13.82
C GLN A 38 -1.76 20.09 -13.91
N MET A 39 -2.69 19.69 -14.78
CA MET A 39 -2.99 18.28 -14.99
C MET A 39 -1.86 17.63 -15.80
N GLU A 40 -1.23 16.63 -15.22
CA GLU A 40 -0.23 15.76 -15.83
C GLU A 40 -0.76 14.32 -15.81
N ASN A 41 -0.22 13.47 -16.68
CA ASN A 41 -0.56 12.06 -16.65
C ASN A 41 0.01 11.42 -15.39
N GLN A 42 -0.78 10.58 -14.73
CA GLN A 42 -0.40 9.90 -13.50
C GLN A 42 -0.01 10.90 -12.39
N LEU A 43 -0.87 11.89 -12.19
CA LEU A 43 -0.61 12.99 -11.24
C LEU A 43 -0.40 12.53 -9.80
N LEU A 44 -1.02 11.42 -9.41
CA LEU A 44 -0.87 10.83 -8.09
C LEU A 44 0.44 10.03 -7.94
N ASP A 45 1.02 9.58 -9.03
CA ASP A 45 2.31 8.88 -9.04
C ASP A 45 3.45 9.93 -8.98
N ASN A 46 3.99 10.17 -7.79
CA ASN A 46 4.96 11.25 -7.55
C ASN A 46 6.40 10.88 -7.83
N MET A 47 6.71 9.59 -7.83
CA MET A 47 8.06 9.10 -8.08
C MET A 47 8.30 8.99 -9.58
N ASP A 48 9.48 9.40 -10.05
CA ASP A 48 9.88 9.20 -11.44
C ASP A 48 9.81 7.71 -11.82
N LEU A 49 10.18 6.83 -10.89
CA LEU A 49 10.11 5.38 -11.07
C LEU A 49 8.68 4.85 -11.26
N GLU A 50 7.68 5.42 -10.58
CA GLU A 50 6.27 5.07 -10.77
C GLU A 50 5.83 5.39 -12.20
N ARG A 51 6.18 6.58 -12.67
CA ARG A 51 5.84 7.06 -14.03
C ARG A 51 6.58 6.28 -15.12
N GLU A 52 7.87 5.99 -14.94
CA GLU A 52 8.68 5.23 -15.89
C GLU A 52 8.21 3.78 -16.01
N ARG A 53 7.85 3.15 -14.90
CA ARG A 53 7.41 1.75 -14.86
C ARG A 53 5.91 1.59 -15.09
N GLY A 54 5.13 2.68 -15.06
CA GLY A 54 3.68 2.66 -15.19
C GLY A 54 2.95 1.97 -14.02
N ILE A 55 3.55 1.94 -12.85
CA ILE A 55 3.00 1.30 -11.65
C ILE A 55 2.99 2.26 -10.47
N THR A 56 1.94 2.24 -9.67
CA THR A 56 1.93 2.90 -8.36
C THR A 56 2.71 2.04 -7.36
N ILE A 57 3.69 2.63 -6.70
CA ILE A 57 4.52 1.98 -5.68
C ILE A 57 4.02 2.34 -4.29
N LYS A 58 3.74 3.63 -4.06
CA LYS A 58 3.30 4.15 -2.78
C LYS A 58 1.84 4.61 -2.81
N ALA A 59 1.07 4.21 -1.79
CA ALA A 59 -0.31 4.66 -1.65
C ALA A 59 -0.37 6.18 -1.41
N ARG A 60 -1.37 6.84 -1.99
CA ARG A 60 -1.60 8.27 -1.83
C ARG A 60 -3.06 8.57 -1.56
N ALA A 61 -3.32 9.32 -0.50
CA ALA A 61 -4.67 9.79 -0.19
C ALA A 61 -4.87 11.21 -0.70
N VAL A 62 -6.04 11.50 -1.28
CA VAL A 62 -6.43 12.84 -1.72
C VAL A 62 -7.90 13.08 -1.44
N LYS A 63 -8.21 14.30 -1.00
CA LYS A 63 -9.55 14.79 -0.79
C LYS A 63 -10.07 15.45 -2.06
N LEU A 64 -11.26 15.06 -2.49
CA LEU A 64 -11.99 15.62 -3.61
C LEU A 64 -13.35 16.15 -3.14
N ASN A 65 -13.86 17.18 -3.78
CA ASN A 65 -15.22 17.64 -3.57
C ASN A 65 -16.02 17.39 -4.85
N TYR A 66 -17.07 16.61 -4.75
CA TYR A 66 -17.93 16.25 -5.86
C TYR A 66 -19.37 16.73 -5.63
N LYS A 67 -19.93 17.44 -6.60
CA LYS A 67 -21.33 17.83 -6.60
C LYS A 67 -22.14 16.75 -7.34
N ALA A 68 -22.82 15.92 -6.58
CA ALA A 68 -23.60 14.80 -7.14
C ALA A 68 -24.92 15.24 -7.80
N GLN A 69 -25.53 14.31 -8.55
CA GLN A 69 -26.79 14.54 -9.26
C GLN A 69 -27.97 14.79 -8.31
N ASP A 70 -27.89 14.37 -7.05
CA ASP A 70 -28.87 14.69 -6.01
C ASP A 70 -28.84 16.16 -5.55
N GLY A 71 -27.85 16.92 -6.02
CA GLY A 71 -27.63 18.34 -5.69
C GLY A 71 -26.77 18.60 -4.46
N GLU A 72 -26.44 17.58 -3.68
CA GLU A 72 -25.57 17.65 -2.52
C GLU A 72 -24.09 17.64 -2.92
N THR A 73 -23.24 18.18 -2.06
CA THR A 73 -21.79 18.10 -2.25
C THR A 73 -21.23 17.02 -1.31
N TYR A 74 -20.47 16.12 -1.87
CA TYR A 74 -19.81 15.03 -1.16
C TYR A 74 -18.30 15.30 -1.06
N GLU A 75 -17.76 14.94 0.08
CA GLU A 75 -16.31 14.83 0.30
C GLU A 75 -15.88 13.40 -0.01
N LEU A 76 -15.08 13.26 -1.04
CA LEU A 76 -14.57 11.98 -1.50
C LEU A 76 -13.09 11.90 -1.12
N ASN A 77 -12.74 10.98 -0.24
CA ASN A 77 -11.36 10.69 0.09
C ASN A 77 -10.91 9.48 -0.73
N LEU A 78 -10.21 9.75 -1.82
CA LEU A 78 -9.62 8.71 -2.67
C LEU A 78 -8.28 8.31 -2.11
N ILE A 79 -8.10 7.02 -1.82
CA ILE A 79 -6.80 6.44 -1.47
C ILE A 79 -6.34 5.59 -2.65
N ASP A 80 -5.42 6.13 -3.45
CA ASP A 80 -4.82 5.40 -4.56
C ASP A 80 -3.82 4.37 -4.04
N THR A 81 -3.92 3.12 -4.48
CA THR A 81 -3.15 1.99 -3.96
C THR A 81 -2.27 1.36 -5.03
N PRO A 82 -1.13 0.76 -4.67
CA PRO A 82 -0.37 -0.07 -5.59
C PRO A 82 -1.22 -1.20 -6.21
N GLY A 83 -0.91 -1.57 -7.44
CA GLY A 83 -1.55 -2.72 -8.10
C GLY A 83 -0.75 -4.01 -8.02
N HIS A 84 0.54 -3.95 -7.70
CA HIS A 84 1.46 -5.08 -7.73
C HIS A 84 1.48 -5.88 -6.41
N VAL A 85 1.60 -7.20 -6.51
CA VAL A 85 1.56 -8.13 -5.36
C VAL A 85 2.64 -7.87 -4.31
N ASP A 86 3.82 -7.41 -4.69
CA ASP A 86 4.90 -7.08 -3.74
C ASP A 86 4.49 -5.97 -2.77
N PHE A 87 3.53 -5.12 -3.15
CA PHE A 87 3.04 -4.02 -2.34
C PHE A 87 1.68 -4.31 -1.66
N ASN A 88 1.27 -5.58 -1.54
CA ASN A 88 0.02 -5.97 -0.88
C ASN A 88 -0.11 -5.40 0.54
N TYR A 89 0.99 -5.19 1.22
CA TYR A 89 1.01 -4.56 2.54
C TYR A 89 0.53 -3.10 2.48
N GLU A 90 1.00 -2.34 1.50
CA GLU A 90 0.54 -0.96 1.24
C GLU A 90 -0.97 -0.96 0.90
N VAL A 91 -1.40 -1.91 0.06
CA VAL A 91 -2.81 -2.08 -0.31
C VAL A 91 -3.66 -2.35 0.92
N SER A 92 -3.31 -3.34 1.74
CA SER A 92 -4.07 -3.71 2.93
C SER A 92 -4.22 -2.55 3.92
N ARG A 93 -3.17 -1.76 4.14
CA ARG A 93 -3.22 -0.57 5.01
C ARG A 93 -4.17 0.50 4.49
N SER A 94 -4.11 0.76 3.20
CA SER A 94 -4.95 1.75 2.54
C SER A 94 -6.43 1.34 2.57
N LEU A 95 -6.71 0.06 2.31
CA LEU A 95 -8.05 -0.50 2.37
C LEU A 95 -8.66 -0.39 3.77
N ALA A 96 -7.89 -0.60 4.84
CA ALA A 96 -8.36 -0.44 6.22
C ALA A 96 -8.81 0.99 6.57
N ALA A 97 -8.41 1.98 5.77
CA ALA A 97 -8.85 3.36 5.89
C ALA A 97 -10.08 3.71 5.03
N CYS A 98 -10.69 2.72 4.35
CA CYS A 98 -11.80 2.91 3.41
C CYS A 98 -13.08 2.22 3.90
N GLU A 99 -14.22 2.63 3.34
CA GLU A 99 -15.51 1.94 3.38
C GLU A 99 -15.84 1.25 2.06
N GLY A 100 -15.17 1.63 0.96
CA GLY A 100 -15.43 1.04 -0.35
C GLY A 100 -14.17 0.91 -1.20
N ALA A 101 -14.28 0.10 -2.25
CA ALA A 101 -13.23 -0.09 -3.24
C ALA A 101 -13.84 -0.11 -4.65
N VAL A 102 -13.30 0.68 -5.55
CA VAL A 102 -13.63 0.63 -6.99
C VAL A 102 -12.71 -0.38 -7.65
N LEU A 103 -13.28 -1.49 -8.12
CA LEU A 103 -12.56 -2.56 -8.81
C LEU A 103 -12.55 -2.30 -10.31
N VAL A 104 -11.41 -1.90 -10.84
CA VAL A 104 -11.26 -1.62 -12.28
C VAL A 104 -10.86 -2.88 -13.03
N VAL A 105 -11.69 -3.28 -14.00
CA VAL A 105 -11.45 -4.45 -14.86
C VAL A 105 -11.31 -3.98 -16.31
N ASP A 106 -10.25 -4.41 -16.98
CA ASP A 106 -10.04 -4.19 -18.40
C ASP A 106 -11.01 -5.08 -19.20
N SER A 107 -11.90 -4.47 -19.99
CA SER A 107 -12.89 -5.19 -20.81
C SER A 107 -12.28 -6.00 -21.94
N THR A 108 -10.97 -5.90 -22.19
CA THR A 108 -10.26 -6.72 -23.18
C THR A 108 -9.61 -7.96 -22.59
N GLN A 109 -9.30 -7.94 -21.28
CA GLN A 109 -8.57 -9.00 -20.58
C GLN A 109 -9.46 -9.76 -19.59
N GLY A 110 -10.47 -9.09 -19.00
CA GLY A 110 -11.34 -9.68 -17.99
C GLY A 110 -10.69 -9.79 -16.62
N VAL A 111 -11.00 -10.86 -15.89
CA VAL A 111 -10.51 -11.11 -14.52
C VAL A 111 -9.10 -11.70 -14.56
N GLU A 112 -8.16 -10.97 -13.99
CA GLU A 112 -6.74 -11.33 -13.91
C GLU A 112 -6.33 -11.67 -12.46
N ALA A 113 -5.13 -12.19 -12.27
CA ALA A 113 -4.67 -12.69 -10.96
C ALA A 113 -4.71 -11.63 -9.85
N GLN A 114 -4.28 -10.39 -10.15
CA GLN A 114 -4.30 -9.31 -9.16
C GLN A 114 -5.71 -8.75 -8.95
N THR A 115 -6.61 -8.87 -9.93
CA THR A 115 -8.03 -8.57 -9.74
C THR A 115 -8.58 -9.39 -8.58
N LEU A 116 -8.32 -10.71 -8.58
CA LEU A 116 -8.73 -11.61 -7.50
C LEU A 116 -8.03 -11.29 -6.18
N ALA A 117 -6.71 -11.17 -6.18
CA ALA A 117 -5.93 -10.93 -4.97
C ALA A 117 -6.37 -9.63 -4.26
N ASN A 118 -6.52 -8.54 -5.00
CA ASN A 118 -6.94 -7.25 -4.44
C ASN A 118 -8.41 -7.28 -3.99
N THR A 119 -9.28 -7.99 -4.69
CA THR A 119 -10.67 -8.17 -4.29
C THR A 119 -10.78 -8.93 -2.96
N TYR A 120 -10.04 -10.02 -2.78
CA TYR A 120 -10.02 -10.74 -1.51
C TYR A 120 -9.48 -9.88 -0.36
N LEU A 121 -8.45 -9.07 -0.59
CA LEU A 121 -7.99 -8.11 0.42
C LEU A 121 -9.07 -7.10 0.79
N ALA A 122 -9.85 -6.60 -0.18
CA ALA A 122 -10.95 -5.69 0.09
C ALA A 122 -12.08 -6.39 0.88
N MET A 123 -12.39 -7.65 0.58
CA MET A 123 -13.35 -8.46 1.33
C MET A 123 -12.89 -8.72 2.77
N GLU A 124 -11.60 -8.96 3.01
CA GLU A 124 -11.06 -9.13 4.37
C GLU A 124 -11.27 -7.89 5.25
N HIS A 125 -11.37 -6.71 4.63
CA HIS A 125 -11.66 -5.43 5.31
C HIS A 125 -13.15 -5.06 5.32
N ASP A 126 -14.04 -5.96 4.87
CA ASP A 126 -15.51 -5.75 4.82
C ASP A 126 -15.91 -4.51 4.01
N LEU A 127 -15.21 -4.24 2.90
CA LEU A 127 -15.47 -3.09 2.04
C LEU A 127 -16.59 -3.37 1.03
N GLU A 128 -17.36 -2.32 0.71
CA GLU A 128 -18.26 -2.34 -0.45
C GLU A 128 -17.42 -2.29 -1.73
N ILE A 129 -17.53 -3.29 -2.60
CA ILE A 129 -16.73 -3.40 -3.81
C ILE A 129 -17.58 -3.08 -5.03
N LEU A 130 -17.17 -2.05 -5.78
CA LEU A 130 -17.87 -1.53 -6.95
C LEU A 130 -17.10 -1.88 -8.22
N PRO A 131 -17.53 -2.89 -9.00
CA PRO A 131 -16.91 -3.20 -10.28
C PRO A 131 -17.09 -2.08 -11.30
N VAL A 132 -16.04 -1.80 -12.09
CA VAL A 132 -16.05 -0.84 -13.19
C VAL A 132 -15.29 -1.43 -14.36
N PHE A 133 -15.92 -1.43 -15.55
CA PHE A 133 -15.37 -2.04 -16.76
C PHE A 133 -14.76 -0.97 -17.66
N ASN A 134 -13.42 -0.99 -17.76
CA ASN A 134 -12.65 0.03 -18.46
C ASN A 134 -12.22 -0.41 -19.85
N LYS A 135 -11.73 0.54 -20.62
CA LYS A 135 -11.20 0.39 -22.00
C LYS A 135 -12.22 -0.05 -23.03
N ILE A 136 -13.48 0.36 -22.86
CA ILE A 136 -14.56 0.06 -23.84
C ILE A 136 -14.34 0.69 -25.23
N ASP A 137 -13.39 1.62 -25.34
CA ASP A 137 -12.97 2.25 -26.59
C ASP A 137 -12.13 1.34 -27.49
N LEU A 138 -11.60 0.24 -26.94
CA LEU A 138 -10.75 -0.69 -27.69
C LEU A 138 -11.59 -1.68 -28.51
N PRO A 139 -11.18 -2.01 -29.76
CA PRO A 139 -11.93 -2.93 -30.63
C PRO A 139 -12.08 -4.36 -30.07
N ALA A 140 -11.17 -4.77 -29.18
CA ALA A 140 -11.19 -6.09 -28.55
C ALA A 140 -12.00 -6.12 -27.24
N ALA A 141 -12.59 -5.00 -26.82
CA ALA A 141 -13.35 -4.92 -25.58
C ALA A 141 -14.65 -5.73 -25.67
N ASP A 142 -14.88 -6.56 -24.66
CA ASP A 142 -16.12 -7.30 -24.43
C ASP A 142 -16.59 -7.10 -22.99
N PRO A 143 -17.27 -5.97 -22.71
CA PRO A 143 -17.72 -5.68 -21.36
C PRO A 143 -18.69 -6.73 -20.81
N LEU A 144 -19.57 -7.29 -21.66
CA LEU A 144 -20.54 -8.30 -21.23
C LEU A 144 -19.85 -9.57 -20.73
N LYS A 145 -18.86 -10.06 -21.48
CA LYS A 145 -18.04 -11.21 -21.09
C LYS A 145 -17.30 -10.94 -19.78
N SER A 146 -16.67 -9.77 -19.65
CA SER A 146 -15.92 -9.40 -18.44
C SER A 146 -16.82 -9.26 -17.22
N LYS A 147 -18.04 -8.76 -17.37
CA LYS A 147 -19.06 -8.70 -16.32
C LYS A 147 -19.45 -10.11 -15.85
N GLN A 148 -19.68 -11.01 -16.80
CA GLN A 148 -20.00 -12.40 -16.49
C GLN A 148 -18.85 -13.10 -15.74
N GLU A 149 -17.60 -12.88 -16.17
CA GLU A 149 -16.42 -13.40 -15.46
C GLU A 149 -16.34 -12.90 -14.00
N VAL A 150 -16.65 -11.63 -13.75
CA VAL A 150 -16.67 -11.08 -12.38
C VAL A 150 -17.77 -11.74 -11.54
N GLU A 151 -18.98 -11.96 -12.09
CA GLU A 151 -20.04 -12.65 -11.38
C GLU A 151 -19.73 -14.13 -11.15
N ASP A 152 -19.21 -14.84 -12.15
CA ASP A 152 -18.96 -16.28 -12.07
C ASP A 152 -17.74 -16.62 -11.22
N ILE A 153 -16.66 -15.82 -11.28
CA ILE A 153 -15.39 -16.13 -10.61
C ILE A 153 -15.31 -15.48 -9.23
N ILE A 154 -15.77 -14.23 -9.10
CA ILE A 154 -15.65 -13.45 -7.87
C ILE A 154 -16.95 -13.50 -7.05
N GLY A 155 -18.09 -13.59 -7.71
CA GLY A 155 -19.41 -13.58 -7.06
C GLY A 155 -19.93 -12.18 -6.75
N LEU A 156 -19.37 -11.13 -7.36
CA LEU A 156 -19.86 -9.75 -7.20
C LEU A 156 -20.91 -9.44 -8.27
N PRO A 157 -22.03 -8.76 -7.92
CA PRO A 157 -22.98 -8.26 -8.93
C PRO A 157 -22.28 -7.29 -9.89
N ALA A 158 -22.32 -7.55 -11.18
CA ALA A 158 -21.56 -6.78 -12.16
C ALA A 158 -22.38 -6.33 -13.39
N MET A 159 -23.57 -6.90 -13.64
CA MET A 159 -24.32 -6.63 -14.85
C MET A 159 -24.71 -5.16 -15.02
N ASP A 160 -25.05 -4.48 -13.92
CA ASP A 160 -25.42 -3.05 -13.94
C ASP A 160 -24.21 -2.12 -13.70
N ALA A 161 -23.01 -2.66 -13.59
CA ALA A 161 -21.80 -1.88 -13.30
C ALA A 161 -21.42 -0.95 -14.46
N PRO A 162 -20.81 0.23 -14.17
CA PRO A 162 -20.41 1.20 -15.18
C PRO A 162 -19.41 0.66 -16.19
N GLU A 163 -19.66 0.96 -17.47
CA GLU A 163 -18.75 0.73 -18.59
C GLU A 163 -18.11 2.05 -18.98
N ILE A 164 -16.78 2.14 -18.93
CA ILE A 164 -16.04 3.39 -19.07
C ILE A 164 -14.88 3.30 -20.07
N SER A 165 -14.44 4.45 -20.53
CA SER A 165 -13.09 4.62 -21.05
C SER A 165 -12.40 5.74 -20.27
N ALA A 166 -11.52 5.37 -19.35
CA ALA A 166 -10.74 6.35 -18.60
C ALA A 166 -9.87 7.20 -19.53
N LYS A 167 -9.29 6.58 -20.56
CA LYS A 167 -8.47 7.27 -21.57
C LYS A 167 -9.24 8.34 -22.34
N MET A 168 -10.46 8.01 -22.78
CA MET A 168 -11.31 8.92 -23.58
C MET A 168 -12.22 9.79 -22.73
N GLY A 169 -12.25 9.60 -21.39
CA GLY A 169 -13.15 10.31 -20.49
C GLY A 169 -14.63 9.94 -20.65
N ILE A 170 -14.92 8.73 -21.14
CA ILE A 170 -16.29 8.28 -21.36
C ILE A 170 -16.88 7.73 -20.09
N ASN A 171 -18.06 8.20 -19.71
CA ASN A 171 -18.90 7.69 -18.61
C ASN A 171 -18.26 7.68 -17.23
N ILE A 172 -17.29 8.58 -16.97
CA ILE A 172 -16.54 8.63 -15.68
C ILE A 172 -17.45 9.13 -14.55
N GLU A 173 -18.38 10.06 -14.83
CA GLU A 173 -19.34 10.53 -13.82
C GLU A 173 -20.19 9.40 -13.23
N ALA A 174 -20.48 8.35 -14.00
CA ALA A 174 -21.22 7.20 -13.50
C ALA A 174 -20.48 6.48 -12.36
N VAL A 175 -19.14 6.46 -12.39
CA VAL A 175 -18.33 5.90 -11.31
C VAL A 175 -18.46 6.73 -10.04
N LEU A 176 -18.42 8.06 -10.15
CA LEU A 176 -18.59 8.96 -8.99
C LEU A 176 -19.98 8.86 -8.37
N GLU A 177 -21.03 8.78 -9.23
CA GLU A 177 -22.40 8.57 -8.75
C GLU A 177 -22.58 7.22 -8.08
N ASP A 178 -21.90 6.18 -8.58
CA ASP A 178 -21.92 4.85 -8.00
C ASP A 178 -21.23 4.84 -6.62
N VAL A 179 -20.09 5.49 -6.50
CA VAL A 179 -19.38 5.71 -5.22
C VAL A 179 -20.28 6.46 -4.22
N VAL A 180 -20.92 7.55 -4.63
CA VAL A 180 -21.81 8.34 -3.77
C VAL A 180 -22.99 7.51 -3.26
N ARG A 181 -23.57 6.69 -4.13
CA ARG A 181 -24.78 5.91 -3.85
C ARG A 181 -24.51 4.68 -2.99
N ASN A 182 -23.46 3.93 -3.31
CA ASN A 182 -23.25 2.58 -2.80
C ASN A 182 -22.17 2.49 -1.74
N VAL A 183 -21.10 3.31 -1.77
CA VAL A 183 -20.13 3.33 -0.65
C VAL A 183 -20.80 3.90 0.58
N PRO A 184 -20.83 3.18 1.72
CA PRO A 184 -21.45 3.68 2.93
C PRO A 184 -20.69 4.90 3.49
N ALA A 185 -21.41 5.78 4.15
CA ALA A 185 -20.79 6.87 4.91
C ALA A 185 -19.99 6.29 6.10
N PRO A 186 -18.85 6.92 6.47
CA PRO A 186 -18.08 6.47 7.62
C PRO A 186 -18.89 6.53 8.90
N LYS A 187 -18.69 5.54 9.76
CA LYS A 187 -19.28 5.46 11.10
C LYS A 187 -18.39 6.19 12.11
N GLY A 188 -18.88 6.47 13.28
CA GLY A 188 -18.13 7.07 14.38
C GLY A 188 -18.87 8.27 15.01
N ASP A 189 -18.60 8.52 16.30
CA ASP A 189 -19.18 9.66 17.03
C ASP A 189 -18.11 10.77 17.17
N PRO A 190 -18.32 11.97 16.59
CA PRO A 190 -17.39 13.09 16.73
C PRO A 190 -17.17 13.56 18.17
N LYS A 191 -18.05 13.17 19.11
CA LYS A 191 -17.96 13.55 20.53
C LYS A 191 -17.32 12.48 21.41
N ALA A 192 -17.07 11.29 20.87
CA ALA A 192 -16.37 10.24 21.58
C ALA A 192 -14.88 10.61 21.83
N PRO A 193 -14.18 9.91 22.73
CA PRO A 193 -12.72 10.05 22.84
C PRO A 193 -12.03 9.81 21.49
N LEU A 194 -11.01 10.62 21.18
CA LEU A 194 -10.29 10.51 19.92
C LEU A 194 -9.71 9.13 19.72
N LYS A 195 -10.01 8.54 18.56
CA LYS A 195 -9.45 7.28 18.09
C LYS A 195 -9.19 7.42 16.59
N ALA A 196 -7.93 7.55 16.21
CA ALA A 196 -7.53 7.67 14.81
C ALA A 196 -6.50 6.60 14.44
N LEU A 197 -6.60 6.07 13.22
CA LEU A 197 -5.72 5.05 12.66
C LEU A 197 -4.64 5.70 11.83
N VAL A 198 -3.37 5.42 12.13
CA VAL A 198 -2.24 5.80 11.28
C VAL A 198 -2.15 4.81 10.14
N PHE A 199 -2.34 5.23 8.91
CA PHE A 199 -2.19 4.35 7.75
C PHE A 199 -0.89 4.57 6.96
N ASP A 200 -0.28 5.77 7.06
CA ASP A 200 1.03 6.05 6.46
C ASP A 200 1.75 7.19 7.20
N SER A 201 3.04 7.36 6.91
CA SER A 201 3.82 8.50 7.36
C SER A 201 4.93 8.82 6.36
N GLN A 202 5.30 10.09 6.30
CA GLN A 202 6.34 10.57 5.39
C GLN A 202 7.25 11.55 6.11
N TYR A 203 8.54 11.45 5.87
CA TYR A 203 9.48 12.47 6.33
C TYR A 203 9.58 13.62 5.32
N ASP A 204 9.32 14.82 5.79
CA ASP A 204 9.50 16.08 5.06
C ASP A 204 10.65 16.87 5.70
N SER A 205 11.60 17.34 4.89
CA SER A 205 12.80 18.04 5.38
C SER A 205 12.48 19.36 6.11
N TYR A 206 11.31 19.97 5.85
CA TYR A 206 10.90 21.25 6.45
C TYR A 206 9.92 21.06 7.60
N ARG A 207 9.01 20.07 7.50
CA ARG A 207 7.92 19.83 8.47
C ARG A 207 8.22 18.74 9.47
N GLY A 208 9.28 17.95 9.24
CA GLY A 208 9.56 16.72 9.98
C GLY A 208 8.66 15.59 9.54
N VAL A 209 8.25 14.73 10.46
CA VAL A 209 7.35 13.62 10.13
C VAL A 209 5.93 14.14 9.94
N VAL A 210 5.38 13.93 8.74
CA VAL A 210 3.97 14.12 8.40
C VAL A 210 3.28 12.78 8.56
N VAL A 211 2.28 12.69 9.42
CA VAL A 211 1.54 11.45 9.69
C VAL A 211 0.19 11.52 8.99
N TYR A 212 -0.12 10.49 8.21
CA TYR A 212 -1.40 10.34 7.52
C TYR A 212 -2.30 9.41 8.34
N PHE A 213 -3.51 9.87 8.58
CA PHE A 213 -4.42 9.17 9.47
C PHE A 213 -5.88 9.27 9.00
N ARG A 214 -6.68 8.37 9.54
CA ARG A 214 -8.14 8.44 9.46
C ARG A 214 -8.72 8.49 10.87
N ILE A 215 -9.67 9.40 11.11
CA ILE A 215 -10.39 9.47 12.37
C ILE A 215 -11.54 8.46 12.35
N MET A 216 -11.49 7.51 13.28
CA MET A 216 -12.56 6.53 13.51
C MET A 216 -13.58 7.08 14.49
N GLU A 217 -13.14 7.74 15.57
CA GLU A 217 -13.97 8.31 16.62
C GLU A 217 -13.38 9.65 17.08
N GLY A 218 -14.23 10.56 17.55
CA GLY A 218 -13.81 11.82 18.17
C GLY A 218 -13.45 12.91 17.16
N THR A 219 -12.68 13.86 17.63
CA THR A 219 -12.22 15.02 16.86
C THR A 219 -10.77 15.35 17.22
N MET A 220 -9.95 15.58 16.22
CA MET A 220 -8.56 16.05 16.33
C MET A 220 -8.51 17.55 16.05
N ARG A 221 -7.65 18.29 16.77
CA ARG A 221 -7.51 19.75 16.64
C ARG A 221 -6.06 20.18 16.65
N THR A 222 -5.76 21.23 15.94
CA THR A 222 -4.46 21.92 16.06
C THR A 222 -4.24 22.39 17.51
N GLY A 223 -3.02 22.18 18.03
CA GLY A 223 -2.65 22.50 19.42
C GLY A 223 -3.02 21.44 20.46
N GLN A 224 -3.79 20.41 20.09
CA GLN A 224 -4.14 19.28 20.97
C GLN A 224 -2.91 18.42 21.26
N THR A 225 -2.79 17.92 22.49
CA THR A 225 -1.77 16.92 22.83
C THR A 225 -2.34 15.52 22.60
N ILE A 226 -1.72 14.79 21.70
CA ILE A 226 -2.07 13.41 21.36
C ILE A 226 -1.09 12.42 21.97
N LYS A 227 -1.51 11.17 22.07
CA LYS A 227 -0.71 10.03 22.49
C LYS A 227 -0.78 8.92 21.45
N MET A 228 0.37 8.42 21.05
CA MET A 228 0.53 7.20 20.25
C MET A 228 0.39 5.99 21.16
N MET A 229 -0.58 5.10 20.93
CA MET A 229 -0.90 4.05 21.89
C MET A 229 0.14 2.91 21.89
N ALA A 230 0.73 2.59 20.74
CA ALA A 230 1.73 1.52 20.65
C ALA A 230 3.08 1.91 21.26
N THR A 231 3.54 3.14 21.04
CA THR A 231 4.83 3.62 21.52
C THR A 231 4.73 4.34 22.87
N GLY A 232 3.54 4.82 23.24
CA GLY A 232 3.29 5.63 24.43
C GLY A 232 3.78 7.07 24.31
N ALA A 233 4.39 7.46 23.19
CA ALA A 233 4.89 8.80 22.95
C ALA A 233 3.74 9.81 22.86
N SER A 234 3.97 11.03 23.37
CA SER A 234 2.97 12.11 23.32
C SER A 234 3.53 13.32 22.61
N TYR A 235 2.73 13.93 21.76
CA TYR A 235 3.11 15.07 20.94
C TYR A 235 2.01 16.11 20.91
N GLN A 236 2.38 17.40 20.78
CA GLN A 236 1.44 18.45 20.52
C GLN A 236 1.32 18.65 19.00
N ILE A 237 0.10 18.60 18.47
CA ILE A 237 -0.17 18.87 17.06
C ILE A 237 0.18 20.30 16.74
N VAL A 238 1.09 20.49 15.81
CA VAL A 238 1.48 21.81 15.28
C VAL A 238 0.51 22.24 14.19
N GLU A 239 0.20 21.33 13.28
CA GLU A 239 -0.68 21.54 12.13
C GLU A 239 -1.44 20.26 11.84
N CYS A 240 -2.72 20.35 11.48
CA CYS A 240 -3.49 19.27 10.88
C CYS A 240 -4.27 19.79 9.67
N GLY A 241 -4.68 18.92 8.78
CA GLY A 241 -5.38 19.32 7.57
C GLY A 241 -5.71 18.20 6.61
N HIS A 242 -6.19 18.60 5.43
CA HIS A 242 -6.59 17.70 4.35
C HIS A 242 -5.46 17.51 3.33
N LEU A 243 -5.50 16.37 2.66
CA LEU A 243 -4.58 15.99 1.60
C LEU A 243 -5.19 16.41 0.25
N LEU A 244 -4.57 17.36 -0.43
CA LEU A 244 -4.96 17.76 -1.78
C LEU A 244 -4.01 17.14 -2.83
N PRO A 245 -4.43 17.05 -4.10
CA PRO A 245 -3.57 16.49 -5.16
C PRO A 245 -2.22 17.20 -5.29
N LEU A 246 -2.18 18.51 -5.08
CA LEU A 246 -0.98 19.34 -5.24
C LEU A 246 -0.39 19.84 -3.90
N GLY A 247 -0.77 19.26 -2.76
CA GLY A 247 -0.19 19.63 -1.48
C GLY A 247 -1.09 19.39 -0.28
N LEU A 248 -0.82 20.11 0.79
CA LEU A 248 -1.49 20.00 2.08
C LEU A 248 -2.32 21.25 2.35
N GLU A 249 -3.55 21.10 2.79
CA GLU A 249 -4.45 22.19 3.16
C GLU A 249 -4.68 22.19 4.67
N PRO A 250 -4.08 23.12 5.44
CA PRO A 250 -4.28 23.19 6.87
C PRO A 250 -5.74 23.51 7.25
N CYS A 251 -6.19 22.93 8.37
CA CYS A 251 -7.48 23.24 8.97
C CYS A 251 -7.39 23.24 10.50
N ASP A 252 -8.42 23.80 11.16
CA ASP A 252 -8.44 23.87 12.62
C ASP A 252 -8.73 22.53 13.28
N SER A 253 -9.52 21.69 12.63
CA SER A 253 -9.91 20.39 13.18
C SER A 253 -10.43 19.43 12.12
N LEU A 254 -10.29 18.13 12.40
CA LEU A 254 -10.83 16.98 11.66
C LEU A 254 -11.67 16.13 12.62
N SER A 255 -12.75 15.54 12.11
CA SER A 255 -13.73 14.79 12.89
C SER A 255 -13.86 13.34 12.40
N ALA A 256 -14.58 12.51 13.15
CA ALA A 256 -14.86 11.12 12.81
C ALA A 256 -15.31 10.95 11.36
N GLY A 257 -14.64 10.05 10.65
CA GLY A 257 -14.82 9.74 9.23
C GLY A 257 -13.88 10.48 8.28
N GLU A 258 -13.25 11.58 8.71
CA GLU A 258 -12.33 12.34 7.85
C GLU A 258 -10.95 11.71 7.79
N VAL A 259 -10.34 11.83 6.61
CA VAL A 259 -8.94 11.45 6.32
C VAL A 259 -8.10 12.71 6.24
N GLY A 260 -6.92 12.70 6.85
CA GLY A 260 -6.08 13.88 6.86
C GLY A 260 -4.64 13.59 7.28
N TYR A 261 -3.92 14.67 7.52
CA TYR A 261 -2.56 14.65 8.04
C TYR A 261 -2.42 15.49 9.29
N PHE A 262 -1.38 15.21 10.06
CA PHE A 262 -0.87 16.15 11.05
C PHE A 262 0.66 16.18 11.07
N THR A 263 1.19 17.27 11.64
CA THR A 263 2.60 17.42 12.01
C THR A 263 2.70 17.75 13.47
N ALA A 264 3.70 17.23 14.16
CA ALA A 264 3.86 17.42 15.60
C ALA A 264 5.35 17.52 16.01
N SER A 265 6.21 18.02 15.13
CA SER A 265 7.66 18.12 15.35
C SER A 265 8.31 16.78 15.77
N ILE A 266 7.78 15.69 15.26
CA ILE A 266 8.29 14.35 15.51
C ILE A 266 9.63 14.21 14.78
N LYS A 267 10.68 13.85 15.53
CA LYS A 267 12.04 13.75 14.98
C LYS A 267 12.40 12.32 14.61
N THR A 268 11.75 11.35 15.22
CA THR A 268 12.05 9.93 15.08
C THR A 268 10.83 9.22 14.51
N VAL A 269 10.95 8.70 13.29
CA VAL A 269 9.84 8.01 12.62
C VAL A 269 9.43 6.73 13.34
N SER A 270 10.36 6.06 14.03
CA SER A 270 10.02 4.89 14.86
C SER A 270 8.98 5.18 15.95
N ASP A 271 8.73 6.46 16.27
CA ASP A 271 7.68 6.85 17.20
C ASP A 271 6.28 6.88 16.57
N THR A 272 6.21 6.86 15.23
CA THR A 272 4.97 6.84 14.46
C THR A 272 4.83 5.51 13.72
N ARG A 273 4.45 4.47 14.44
CA ARG A 273 4.24 3.16 13.80
C ARG A 273 2.97 3.20 12.95
N ILE A 274 3.10 2.74 11.73
CA ILE A 274 1.94 2.53 10.85
C ILE A 274 1.06 1.44 11.48
N GLY A 275 -0.26 1.69 11.52
CA GLY A 275 -1.23 0.86 12.25
C GLY A 275 -1.38 1.22 13.72
N ASP A 276 -0.65 2.22 14.23
CA ASP A 276 -0.86 2.71 15.59
C ASP A 276 -2.17 3.47 15.73
N THR A 277 -2.67 3.52 16.93
CA THR A 277 -3.85 4.30 17.31
C THR A 277 -3.42 5.60 17.96
N ILE A 278 -3.93 6.70 17.44
CA ILE A 278 -3.77 8.02 18.03
C ILE A 278 -4.98 8.30 18.92
N THR A 279 -4.70 8.77 20.14
CA THR A 279 -5.75 9.20 21.09
C THR A 279 -5.42 10.55 21.73
N ASP A 280 -6.41 11.19 22.36
CA ASP A 280 -6.20 12.40 23.16
C ASP A 280 -5.43 12.06 24.44
N ALA A 281 -4.34 12.75 24.71
CA ALA A 281 -3.56 12.51 25.91
C ALA A 281 -4.32 12.85 27.21
N ALA A 282 -5.26 13.81 27.17
CA ALA A 282 -6.08 14.23 28.30
C ALA A 282 -7.30 13.32 28.53
N ASN A 283 -7.84 12.71 27.46
CA ASN A 283 -8.98 11.81 27.52
C ASN A 283 -8.75 10.59 26.58
N PRO A 284 -7.83 9.69 26.96
CA PRO A 284 -7.44 8.59 26.09
C PRO A 284 -8.56 7.55 25.93
N THR A 285 -8.66 6.98 24.72
CA THR A 285 -9.51 5.80 24.50
C THR A 285 -8.97 4.60 25.29
N ALA A 286 -9.88 3.72 25.72
CA ALA A 286 -9.53 2.56 26.54
C ALA A 286 -8.80 1.47 25.72
N GLU A 287 -9.20 1.29 24.44
CA GLU A 287 -8.72 0.22 23.60
C GLU A 287 -8.17 0.75 22.28
N PRO A 288 -7.00 0.26 21.83
CA PRO A 288 -6.48 0.62 20.51
C PRO A 288 -7.33 -0.01 19.42
N LEU A 289 -7.21 0.52 18.21
CA LEU A 289 -7.71 -0.12 16.98
C LEU A 289 -6.91 -1.40 16.73
N PRO A 290 -7.50 -2.39 16.04
CA PRO A 290 -6.71 -3.50 15.51
C PRO A 290 -5.59 -2.92 14.63
N GLY A 291 -4.35 -3.13 15.05
CA GLY A 291 -3.20 -2.70 14.27
C GLY A 291 -2.96 -3.62 13.07
N TYR A 292 -2.01 -3.22 12.22
CA TYR A 292 -1.56 -4.07 11.12
C TYR A 292 -0.64 -5.19 11.62
N ARG A 293 -0.66 -6.32 10.93
CA ARG A 293 0.30 -7.40 11.18
C ARG A 293 1.71 -6.89 10.83
N PRO A 294 2.75 -7.22 11.62
CA PRO A 294 4.12 -6.89 11.25
C PRO A 294 4.46 -7.48 9.90
N VAL A 295 5.08 -6.68 9.05
CA VAL A 295 5.57 -7.13 7.75
C VAL A 295 6.78 -8.02 7.97
N GLN A 296 6.83 -9.14 7.27
CA GLN A 296 7.99 -9.99 7.20
C GLN A 296 8.64 -9.87 5.84
N SER A 297 9.93 -9.62 5.83
CA SER A 297 10.69 -9.63 4.59
C SER A 297 10.73 -11.04 4.01
N MET A 298 10.51 -11.14 2.71
CA MET A 298 10.49 -12.40 1.95
C MET A 298 11.76 -12.64 1.17
N VAL A 299 12.47 -11.57 0.82
CA VAL A 299 13.70 -11.58 0.03
C VAL A 299 14.78 -10.82 0.79
N TYR A 300 15.97 -11.37 0.88
CA TYR A 300 17.10 -10.74 1.53
C TYR A 300 18.27 -10.67 0.55
N CYS A 301 18.97 -9.52 0.52
CA CYS A 301 20.26 -9.41 -0.15
C CYS A 301 21.21 -8.48 0.62
N GLY A 302 22.50 -8.66 0.43
CA GLY A 302 23.52 -7.73 0.89
C GLY A 302 23.66 -6.59 -0.11
N ILE A 303 23.66 -5.35 0.39
CA ILE A 303 23.94 -4.13 -0.39
C ILE A 303 25.24 -3.53 0.10
N TYR A 304 26.14 -3.31 -0.84
CA TYR A 304 27.48 -2.76 -0.60
C TYR A 304 27.72 -1.60 -1.56
N THR A 305 28.58 -0.67 -1.18
CA THR A 305 29.07 0.38 -2.09
C THR A 305 30.34 -0.10 -2.81
N GLU A 306 30.49 0.25 -4.10
CA GLU A 306 31.74 -0.04 -4.84
C GLU A 306 32.95 0.60 -4.14
N ASP A 307 32.77 1.84 -3.66
CA ASP A 307 33.77 2.52 -2.83
C ASP A 307 33.41 2.37 -1.34
N GLY A 308 34.19 1.56 -0.60
CA GLY A 308 33.97 1.32 0.81
C GLY A 308 33.98 2.59 1.71
N SER A 309 34.52 3.72 1.22
CA SER A 309 34.48 5.01 1.92
C SER A 309 33.05 5.59 1.98
N LYS A 310 32.16 5.19 1.07
CA LYS A 310 30.74 5.60 1.00
C LYS A 310 29.81 4.76 1.92
N TYR A 311 30.33 3.84 2.73
CA TYR A 311 29.52 3.07 3.70
C TYR A 311 28.66 3.94 4.63
N PRO A 312 29.17 5.06 5.21
CA PRO A 312 28.33 5.96 6.00
C PRO A 312 27.19 6.59 5.20
N ASP A 313 27.45 6.93 3.94
CA ASP A 313 26.43 7.53 3.05
C ASP A 313 25.33 6.52 2.73
N LEU A 314 25.68 5.24 2.50
CA LEU A 314 24.72 4.15 2.31
C LEU A 314 23.85 3.94 3.55
N ARG A 315 24.45 3.99 4.77
CA ARG A 315 23.66 3.91 6.00
C ARG A 315 22.64 5.04 6.10
N ASP A 316 23.10 6.29 5.90
CA ASP A 316 22.24 7.46 6.01
C ASP A 316 21.12 7.44 4.93
N ALA A 317 21.42 6.90 3.73
CA ALA A 317 20.44 6.72 2.68
C ALA A 317 19.39 5.65 3.04
N LEU A 318 19.81 4.50 3.55
CA LEU A 318 18.90 3.44 4.00
C LEU A 318 18.02 3.90 5.16
N GLU A 319 18.58 4.63 6.15
CA GLU A 319 17.82 5.24 7.24
C GLU A 319 16.74 6.20 6.69
N LYS A 320 17.09 7.07 5.73
CA LYS A 320 16.12 7.98 5.08
C LYS A 320 15.05 7.24 4.29
N LEU A 321 15.42 6.19 3.54
CA LEU A 321 14.42 5.38 2.82
C LEU A 321 13.47 4.67 3.79
N GLN A 322 13.98 4.09 4.87
CA GLN A 322 13.17 3.41 5.89
C GLN A 322 12.15 4.36 6.56
N LEU A 323 12.46 5.67 6.63
CA LEU A 323 11.51 6.67 7.12
C LEU A 323 10.24 6.74 6.25
N ASN A 324 10.39 6.48 4.95
CA ASN A 324 9.31 6.56 3.98
C ASN A 324 8.79 5.19 3.54
N ASP A 325 9.48 4.12 3.93
CA ASP A 325 9.13 2.74 3.62
C ASP A 325 9.34 1.84 4.85
N ALA A 326 8.29 1.68 5.63
CA ALA A 326 8.30 0.88 6.85
C ALA A 326 8.49 -0.63 6.62
N SER A 327 8.44 -1.09 5.37
CA SER A 327 8.65 -2.49 5.00
C SER A 327 10.12 -2.83 4.76
N LEU A 328 10.96 -1.81 4.53
CA LEU A 328 12.40 -1.98 4.40
C LEU A 328 13.02 -2.29 5.78
N SER A 329 13.68 -3.42 5.88
CA SER A 329 14.52 -3.76 7.04
C SER A 329 15.97 -3.84 6.62
N PHE A 330 16.89 -3.39 7.46
CA PHE A 330 18.32 -3.52 7.19
C PHE A 330 19.11 -3.63 8.49
N GLU A 331 20.22 -4.35 8.42
CA GLU A 331 21.17 -4.52 9.49
C GLU A 331 22.59 -4.51 8.94
N PRO A 332 23.61 -4.08 9.74
CA PRO A 332 24.99 -4.08 9.28
C PRO A 332 25.47 -5.49 8.94
N GLU A 333 26.15 -5.62 7.83
CA GLU A 333 26.77 -6.86 7.35
C GLU A 333 28.22 -6.58 6.93
N SER A 334 29.04 -7.62 7.00
CA SER A 334 30.41 -7.56 6.49
C SER A 334 30.71 -8.75 5.61
N SER A 335 31.34 -8.50 4.48
CA SER A 335 31.82 -9.51 3.55
C SER A 335 33.34 -9.45 3.43
N ALA A 336 33.98 -10.61 3.41
CA ALA A 336 35.42 -10.67 3.21
C ALA A 336 35.87 -10.13 1.84
N ALA A 337 34.99 -10.19 0.83
CA ALA A 337 35.27 -9.73 -0.52
C ALA A 337 34.83 -8.28 -0.79
N LEU A 338 33.70 -7.85 -0.20
CA LEU A 338 33.05 -6.57 -0.49
C LEU A 338 33.21 -5.54 0.65
N GLY A 339 33.73 -5.94 1.81
CA GLY A 339 33.90 -5.06 2.96
C GLY A 339 32.62 -4.89 3.77
N PHE A 340 32.37 -3.67 4.25
CA PHE A 340 31.17 -3.35 5.05
C PHE A 340 30.01 -2.98 4.16
N GLY A 341 28.83 -3.45 4.50
CA GLY A 341 27.57 -3.21 3.83
C GLY A 341 26.39 -3.42 4.75
N PHE A 342 25.23 -3.63 4.18
CA PHE A 342 24.00 -3.89 4.90
C PHE A 342 23.27 -5.09 4.29
N ARG A 343 22.79 -5.97 5.15
CA ARG A 343 21.81 -6.98 4.80
C ARG A 343 20.44 -6.34 4.83
N CYS A 344 19.80 -6.29 3.68
CA CYS A 344 18.48 -5.67 3.51
C CYS A 344 17.42 -6.75 3.28
N GLY A 345 16.25 -6.55 3.89
CA GLY A 345 15.07 -7.39 3.70
C GLY A 345 13.96 -6.64 2.95
N PHE A 346 13.34 -7.30 1.99
CA PHE A 346 12.36 -6.76 1.05
C PHE A 346 11.10 -7.61 0.99
N LEU A 347 9.99 -7.02 0.54
CA LEU A 347 8.70 -7.71 0.34
C LEU A 347 8.74 -8.70 -0.83
N GLY A 348 9.49 -8.35 -1.87
CA GLY A 348 9.63 -9.14 -3.09
C GLY A 348 10.74 -8.59 -3.97
N MET A 349 10.88 -9.15 -5.18
CA MET A 349 11.93 -8.77 -6.12
C MET A 349 11.74 -7.36 -6.66
N LEU A 350 10.52 -6.96 -6.99
CA LEU A 350 10.24 -5.60 -7.48
C LEU A 350 10.52 -4.56 -6.39
N HIS A 351 10.16 -4.85 -5.13
CA HIS A 351 10.48 -3.96 -4.01
C HIS A 351 12.01 -3.78 -3.87
N MET A 352 12.78 -4.88 -4.00
CA MET A 352 14.24 -4.82 -3.98
C MET A 352 14.80 -3.93 -5.10
N GLU A 353 14.32 -4.12 -6.33
CA GLU A 353 14.74 -3.31 -7.48
C GLU A 353 14.42 -1.82 -7.29
N VAL A 354 13.22 -1.50 -6.79
CA VAL A 354 12.81 -0.12 -6.52
C VAL A 354 13.73 0.53 -5.48
N ILE A 355 14.02 -0.16 -4.38
CA ILE A 355 14.93 0.37 -3.34
C ILE A 355 16.33 0.56 -3.88
N GLN A 356 16.85 -0.40 -4.66
CA GLN A 356 18.16 -0.27 -5.29
C GLN A 356 18.22 0.95 -6.22
N GLU A 357 17.26 1.11 -7.14
CA GLU A 357 17.22 2.25 -8.06
C GLU A 357 17.09 3.59 -7.31
N ARG A 358 16.33 3.62 -6.21
CA ARG A 358 16.22 4.82 -5.37
C ARG A 358 17.57 5.18 -4.72
N LEU A 359 18.27 4.20 -4.17
CA LEU A 359 19.60 4.42 -3.59
C LEU A 359 20.59 4.96 -4.64
N GLU A 360 20.56 4.43 -5.86
CA GLU A 360 21.41 4.86 -6.96
C GLU A 360 21.06 6.28 -7.45
N ARG A 361 19.75 6.56 -7.67
CA ARG A 361 19.31 7.82 -8.30
C ARG A 361 19.13 8.97 -7.31
N GLU A 362 18.57 8.72 -6.12
CA GLU A 362 18.29 9.79 -5.15
C GLU A 362 19.50 10.13 -4.29
N PHE A 363 20.43 9.17 -4.09
CA PHE A 363 21.58 9.33 -3.19
C PHE A 363 22.95 9.24 -3.89
N ASP A 364 22.98 9.05 -5.22
CA ASP A 364 24.19 8.99 -6.04
C ASP A 364 25.19 7.93 -5.53
N LEU A 365 24.68 6.73 -5.26
CA LEU A 365 25.44 5.60 -4.75
C LEU A 365 25.66 4.56 -5.87
N ASP A 366 26.90 4.15 -6.07
CA ASP A 366 27.25 3.01 -6.90
C ASP A 366 27.20 1.75 -6.04
N LEU A 367 26.28 0.82 -6.36
CA LEU A 367 25.95 -0.31 -5.49
C LEU A 367 26.40 -1.64 -6.07
N VAL A 368 26.83 -2.53 -5.19
CA VAL A 368 27.02 -3.95 -5.46
C VAL A 368 26.01 -4.73 -4.61
N THR A 369 25.11 -5.45 -5.27
CA THR A 369 24.12 -6.29 -4.61
C THR A 369 24.50 -7.76 -4.70
N THR A 370 24.26 -8.52 -3.62
CA THR A 370 24.42 -9.97 -3.65
C THR A 370 23.19 -10.64 -4.25
N LEU A 371 23.30 -11.90 -4.61
CA LEU A 371 22.12 -12.68 -5.01
C LEU A 371 21.14 -12.76 -3.85
N PRO A 372 19.83 -12.66 -4.13
CA PRO A 372 18.79 -12.82 -3.12
C PRO A 372 18.91 -14.17 -2.42
N SER A 373 18.75 -14.18 -1.11
CA SER A 373 18.83 -15.37 -0.26
C SER A 373 17.65 -15.46 0.70
N VAL A 374 17.47 -16.64 1.28
CA VAL A 374 16.50 -16.92 2.34
C VAL A 374 17.23 -17.30 3.62
N ILE A 375 16.51 -17.29 4.74
CA ILE A 375 17.05 -17.72 6.03
C ILE A 375 16.98 -19.25 6.12
N TYR A 376 18.09 -19.88 6.55
CA TYR A 376 18.15 -21.31 6.83
C TYR A 376 18.23 -21.56 8.34
N HIS A 377 17.56 -22.60 8.82
CA HIS A 377 17.72 -23.12 10.16
C HIS A 377 18.66 -24.34 10.12
N VAL A 378 19.81 -24.23 10.75
CA VAL A 378 20.81 -25.30 10.78
C VAL A 378 20.90 -25.86 12.19
N TYR A 379 20.56 -27.13 12.32
CA TYR A 379 20.68 -27.87 13.58
C TYR A 379 22.04 -28.54 13.65
N LYS A 380 22.79 -28.24 14.72
CA LYS A 380 24.08 -28.89 14.98
C LYS A 380 23.87 -30.21 15.73
N THR A 381 24.84 -31.10 15.61
CA THR A 381 24.87 -32.42 16.30
C THR A 381 24.81 -32.31 17.83
N ASN A 382 25.09 -31.14 18.39
CA ASN A 382 24.95 -30.86 19.84
C ASN A 382 23.57 -30.36 20.25
N GLY A 383 22.59 -30.29 19.29
CA GLY A 383 21.25 -29.79 19.51
C GLY A 383 21.08 -28.27 19.44
N GLU A 384 22.14 -27.54 19.10
CA GLU A 384 22.10 -26.07 18.93
C GLU A 384 21.46 -25.71 17.59
N LEU A 385 20.47 -24.79 17.58
CA LEU A 385 19.91 -24.19 16.38
C LEU A 385 20.69 -22.93 16.02
N VAL A 386 21.23 -22.89 14.81
CA VAL A 386 21.86 -21.70 14.21
C VAL A 386 20.96 -21.18 13.11
N THR A 387 20.50 -19.97 13.22
CA THR A 387 19.79 -19.26 12.15
C THR A 387 20.83 -18.67 11.21
N VAL A 388 20.86 -19.16 9.98
CA VAL A 388 21.82 -18.74 8.96
C VAL A 388 21.10 -17.83 7.96
N ASP A 389 21.40 -16.58 8.07
CA ASP A 389 20.92 -15.53 7.18
C ASP A 389 22.00 -15.13 6.13
N ASN A 390 23.27 -15.36 6.46
CA ASN A 390 24.42 -15.09 5.61
C ASN A 390 25.20 -16.39 5.36
N PRO A 391 25.53 -16.73 4.10
CA PRO A 391 26.33 -17.91 3.79
C PRO A 391 27.67 -18.02 4.56
N HIS A 392 28.26 -16.87 4.92
CA HIS A 392 29.48 -16.84 5.71
C HIS A 392 29.31 -17.45 7.13
N ASN A 393 28.11 -17.36 7.67
CA ASN A 393 27.76 -17.89 9.00
C ASN A 393 27.34 -19.35 8.97
N TYR A 394 27.42 -20.01 7.79
CA TYR A 394 27.05 -21.41 7.67
C TYR A 394 28.05 -22.29 8.43
N PRO A 395 27.59 -23.14 9.37
CA PRO A 395 28.48 -23.98 10.18
C PRO A 395 29.28 -24.98 9.35
N ASP A 396 30.40 -25.45 9.91
CA ASP A 396 31.18 -26.52 9.30
C ASP A 396 30.27 -27.75 9.07
N PRO A 397 30.24 -28.33 7.86
CA PRO A 397 29.43 -29.52 7.55
C PRO A 397 29.59 -30.70 8.54
N ALA A 398 30.76 -30.84 9.16
CA ALA A 398 31.05 -31.91 10.13
C ALA A 398 30.23 -31.79 11.44
N VAL A 399 29.72 -30.59 11.77
CA VAL A 399 28.92 -30.39 12.99
C VAL A 399 27.41 -30.21 12.71
N ILE A 400 26.99 -30.33 11.45
CA ILE A 400 25.59 -30.19 11.05
C ILE A 400 24.89 -31.55 11.17
N GLU A 401 23.76 -31.59 11.86
CA GLU A 401 22.85 -32.73 11.87
C GLU A 401 21.92 -32.68 10.65
N HIS A 402 21.22 -31.54 10.48
CA HIS A 402 20.40 -31.26 9.33
C HIS A 402 20.20 -29.74 9.16
N ALA A 403 19.76 -29.32 7.98
CA ALA A 403 19.39 -27.94 7.70
C ALA A 403 17.97 -27.89 7.13
N GLU A 404 17.23 -26.87 7.56
CA GLU A 404 15.87 -26.59 7.09
C GLU A 404 15.87 -25.32 6.26
N GLU A 405 15.16 -25.36 5.14
CA GLU A 405 14.86 -24.20 4.33
C GLU A 405 13.40 -23.76 4.53
N PRO A 406 13.06 -22.45 4.38
CA PRO A 406 11.70 -22.01 4.52
C PRO A 406 10.83 -22.54 3.37
N TYR A 407 9.65 -23.04 3.73
CA TYR A 407 8.60 -23.41 2.80
C TYR A 407 7.42 -22.44 2.97
N VAL A 408 6.79 -22.10 1.86
CA VAL A 408 5.59 -21.27 1.83
C VAL A 408 4.38 -22.11 1.43
N LYS A 409 3.22 -21.78 2.00
CA LYS A 409 1.94 -22.29 1.52
C LYS A 409 1.46 -21.38 0.39
N VAL A 410 1.37 -21.92 -0.81
CA VAL A 410 0.91 -21.20 -1.99
C VAL A 410 -0.52 -21.62 -2.31
N ASN A 411 -1.43 -20.66 -2.44
CA ASN A 411 -2.76 -20.87 -3.00
C ASN A 411 -2.78 -20.24 -4.39
N ILE A 412 -3.05 -21.05 -5.41
CA ILE A 412 -3.10 -20.61 -6.79
C ILE A 412 -4.55 -20.73 -7.27
N ILE A 413 -5.15 -19.62 -7.67
CA ILE A 413 -6.47 -19.58 -8.28
C ILE A 413 -6.26 -19.33 -9.77
N ALA A 414 -6.72 -20.25 -10.60
CA ALA A 414 -6.52 -20.17 -12.05
C ALA A 414 -7.66 -20.86 -12.78
N PRO A 415 -8.00 -20.42 -14.01
CA PRO A 415 -8.88 -21.17 -14.90
C PRO A 415 -8.39 -22.60 -15.12
N ASN A 416 -9.33 -23.55 -15.28
CA ASN A 416 -9.04 -24.96 -15.38
C ASN A 416 -8.07 -25.33 -16.52
N GLU A 417 -8.10 -24.58 -17.62
CA GLU A 417 -7.20 -24.77 -18.77
C GLU A 417 -5.71 -24.58 -18.43
N PHE A 418 -5.37 -23.81 -17.39
CA PHE A 418 -3.98 -23.56 -16.98
C PHE A 418 -3.45 -24.54 -15.94
N VAL A 419 -4.29 -25.33 -15.30
CA VAL A 419 -3.89 -26.30 -14.25
C VAL A 419 -2.81 -27.26 -14.76
N GLY A 420 -2.96 -27.74 -15.99
CA GLY A 420 -2.00 -28.63 -16.63
C GLY A 420 -0.59 -28.08 -16.81
N ASN A 421 -0.46 -26.75 -16.88
CA ASN A 421 0.83 -26.05 -16.99
C ASN A 421 1.38 -25.66 -15.61
N ILE A 422 0.50 -25.31 -14.68
CA ILE A 422 0.86 -24.85 -13.32
C ILE A 422 1.45 -26.01 -12.51
N MET A 423 0.85 -27.20 -12.57
CA MET A 423 1.27 -28.34 -11.78
C MET A 423 2.75 -28.75 -12.03
N PRO A 424 3.21 -28.95 -13.27
CA PRO A 424 4.62 -29.23 -13.56
C PRO A 424 5.54 -28.10 -13.08
N MET A 425 5.15 -26.84 -13.29
CA MET A 425 5.93 -25.69 -12.86
C MET A 425 6.14 -25.67 -11.33
N CYS A 426 5.14 -26.04 -10.56
CA CYS A 426 5.27 -26.17 -9.10
C CYS A 426 6.18 -27.34 -8.72
N GLN A 427 6.05 -28.49 -9.39
CA GLN A 427 6.87 -29.68 -9.14
C GLN A 427 8.36 -29.43 -9.46
N ASP A 428 8.66 -28.74 -10.56
CA ASP A 428 10.03 -28.36 -10.94
C ASP A 428 10.69 -27.46 -9.88
N ARG A 429 9.89 -26.73 -9.10
CA ARG A 429 10.34 -25.91 -7.98
C ARG A 429 10.22 -26.59 -6.62
N ARG A 430 10.17 -27.92 -6.61
CA ARG A 430 10.06 -28.77 -5.40
C ARG A 430 8.77 -28.50 -4.60
N GLY A 431 7.72 -28.04 -5.27
CA GLY A 431 6.40 -27.84 -4.67
C GLY A 431 5.74 -29.16 -4.33
N GLU A 432 5.14 -29.26 -3.15
CA GLU A 432 4.32 -30.38 -2.72
C GLU A 432 2.84 -30.05 -2.91
N PHE A 433 2.18 -30.80 -3.77
CA PHE A 433 0.72 -30.67 -3.95
C PHE A 433 -0.02 -31.07 -2.67
N LYS A 434 -0.90 -30.21 -2.19
CA LYS A 434 -1.69 -30.45 -0.97
C LYS A 434 -3.17 -30.73 -1.27
N ASP A 435 -3.83 -29.86 -2.02
CA ASP A 435 -5.26 -29.96 -2.32
C ASP A 435 -5.61 -29.18 -3.59
N MET A 436 -6.75 -29.51 -4.23
CA MET A 436 -7.34 -28.77 -5.34
C MET A 436 -8.85 -28.81 -5.22
N GLN A 437 -9.46 -27.64 -5.29
CA GLN A 437 -10.92 -27.45 -5.25
C GLN A 437 -11.37 -26.82 -6.57
N TYR A 438 -12.53 -27.24 -7.07
CA TYR A 438 -13.14 -26.76 -8.31
C TYR A 438 -14.31 -25.83 -8.01
#